data_1f8a9332728bf06ddb8822c8223b20ef
#
_entry.id   1f8a9332728bf06ddb8822c8223b20ef
#
_cell.length_a   1.000
_cell.length_b   1.000
_cell.length_c   1.000
_cell.angle_alpha   90.00
_cell.angle_beta   90.00
_cell.angle_gamma   90.00
#
_symmetry.space_group_name_H-M   'P 1'
#
loop_
_entity.id
_entity.type
_entity.pdbx_description
1 polymer ?
#
loop_
_entity_poly.entity_id
_entity_poly.type
_entity_poly.pdbx_seq_one_letter_code
_entity_poly.pdbx_strand_id
1 'polypeptide(L)'
;MKKYIITAFAFITLLTGSVTFTACEDIDDIKELNLDRLLSPTNLTARVRDKVNIELTWDEMDRAQSYVIEVFKEDPDFTGTAISTLESEKATYTVTGLEGETSYSIRVKSVAEGITDSKWVSATRSTDAEQILLE
;
A
#
# COMPACT_ATOMS: atom_id res chain seq x y z
N MET A 1 -31.05 6.24 58.63
CA MET A 1 -29.94 6.86 58.31
C MET A 1 -28.90 6.10 57.72
N LYS A 2 -28.60 5.01 58.13
CA LYS A 2 -27.55 4.31 57.57
C LYS A 2 -27.80 3.94 56.16
N LYS A 3 -28.96 3.87 55.74
CA LYS A 3 -29.21 3.49 54.42
C LYS A 3 -28.68 4.40 53.43
N TYR A 4 -28.58 5.60 53.70
CA TYR A 4 -28.12 6.48 52.71
C TYR A 4 -26.74 6.22 52.38
N ILE A 5 -26.01 5.83 53.26
CA ILE A 5 -24.65 5.59 53.05
C ILE A 5 -24.47 4.58 51.99
N ILE A 6 -25.28 3.63 52.02
CA ILE A 6 -25.13 2.58 51.07
C ILE A 6 -25.30 3.05 49.69
N THR A 7 -26.20 3.91 49.48
CA THR A 7 -26.36 4.35 48.14
C THR A 7 -25.18 5.05 47.65
N ALA A 8 -24.51 5.68 48.47
CA ALA A 8 -23.38 6.41 48.03
C ALA A 8 -22.36 5.55 47.38
N PHE A 9 -22.14 4.42 47.90
CA PHE A 9 -21.15 3.64 47.34
C PHE A 9 -21.56 3.15 46.05
N ALA A 10 -22.77 2.91 45.92
CA ALA A 10 -23.25 2.31 44.77
C ALA A 10 -22.82 3.07 43.56
N PHE A 11 -23.01 4.36 43.55
CA PHE A 11 -22.69 5.01 42.38
C PHE A 11 -21.29 5.22 42.16
N ILE A 12 -20.57 5.19 43.14
CA ILE A 12 -19.19 5.37 42.98
C ILE A 12 -18.62 4.30 42.16
N THR A 13 -19.06 3.11 42.39
CA THR A 13 -18.48 2.04 41.63
C THR A 13 -18.82 2.15 40.21
N LEU A 14 -19.92 2.71 39.91
CA LEU A 14 -20.25 2.80 38.54
C LEU A 14 -19.28 3.58 37.80
N LEU A 15 -18.85 4.65 38.34
CA LEU A 15 -17.98 5.47 37.63
C LEU A 15 -16.76 4.81 37.18
N THR A 16 -16.22 4.04 38.01
CA THR A 16 -14.94 3.51 37.68
C THR A 16 -14.97 2.54 36.56
N GLY A 17 -16.00 1.80 36.45
CA GLY A 17 -15.97 0.80 35.47
C GLY A 17 -16.08 1.29 34.05
N SER A 18 -16.75 2.34 33.88
CA SER A 18 -17.03 2.72 32.54
C SER A 18 -15.89 3.24 31.74
N VAL A 19 -14.96 3.78 32.40
CA VAL A 19 -13.92 4.44 31.70
C VAL A 19 -13.07 3.57 30.81
N THR A 20 -12.78 2.42 31.22
CA THR A 20 -11.85 1.62 30.51
C THR A 20 -12.37 1.04 29.22
N PHE A 21 -13.65 0.96 29.07
CA PHE A 21 -14.16 0.34 27.89
C PHE A 21 -13.95 1.11 26.64
N THR A 22 -13.87 2.40 26.76
CA THR A 22 -13.72 3.20 25.56
C THR A 22 -12.54 2.84 24.71
N ALA A 23 -11.51 2.39 25.31
CA ALA A 23 -10.33 2.07 24.56
C ALA A 23 -10.59 0.96 23.56
N CYS A 24 -11.41 0.03 23.90
CA CYS A 24 -11.66 -1.06 23.00
C CYS A 24 -12.48 -0.64 21.81
N GLU A 25 -13.35 0.30 22.02
CA GLU A 25 -14.15 0.74 20.91
C GLU A 25 -13.36 1.43 19.85
N ASP A 26 -12.33 2.13 20.27
CA ASP A 26 -11.51 2.83 19.32
C ASP A 26 -10.83 1.89 18.36
N ILE A 27 -10.48 0.73 18.82
CA ILE A 27 -9.81 -0.24 17.97
C ILE A 27 -10.76 -0.78 16.94
N ASP A 28 -12.00 -0.94 17.30
CA ASP A 28 -12.96 -1.46 16.37
C ASP A 28 -13.22 -0.46 15.25
N ASP A 29 -13.22 0.80 15.59
CA ASP A 29 -13.44 1.81 14.59
C ASP A 29 -12.35 1.80 13.55
N ILE A 30 -11.14 1.55 13.98
CA ILE A 30 -10.04 1.51 13.04
C ILE A 30 -10.20 0.40 12.05
N LYS A 31 -10.73 -0.70 12.49
CA LYS A 31 -10.93 -1.81 11.57
C LYS A 31 -11.94 -1.46 10.50
N GLU A 32 -12.96 -0.78 10.87
CA GLU A 32 -13.97 -0.44 9.91
C GLU A 32 -13.47 0.50 8.84
N LEU A 33 -12.58 1.38 9.23
CA LEU A 33 -12.06 2.30 8.24
C LEU A 33 -11.31 1.63 7.12
N ASN A 34 -10.81 0.46 7.37
CA ASN A 34 -10.06 -0.24 6.35
C ASN A 34 -10.93 -1.03 5.39
N LEU A 35 -12.19 -1.15 5.69
CA LEU A 35 -13.05 -1.95 4.86
C LEU A 35 -13.42 -1.31 3.54
N ASP A 36 -13.42 0.00 3.50
CA ASP A 36 -13.85 0.70 2.31
C ASP A 36 -12.77 0.89 1.27
N ARG A 37 -11.54 0.66 1.62
CA ARG A 37 -10.44 0.88 0.69
C ARG A 37 -9.40 -0.21 0.89
N LEU A 38 -8.79 -0.62 -0.21
CA LEU A 38 -7.72 -1.60 -0.13
C LEU A 38 -6.47 -0.96 0.45
N LEU A 39 -5.64 -1.79 1.06
CA LEU A 39 -4.36 -1.32 1.57
C LEU A 39 -3.35 -1.29 0.45
N SER A 40 -2.46 -0.32 0.49
CA SER A 40 -1.42 -0.20 -0.52
C SER A 40 -0.40 -1.32 -0.37
N PRO A 41 0.17 -1.78 -1.48
CA PRO A 41 1.21 -2.80 -1.40
C PRO A 41 2.35 -2.31 -0.52
N THR A 42 2.97 -3.24 0.21
CA THR A 42 4.09 -2.91 1.07
C THR A 42 5.35 -3.55 0.53
N ASN A 43 6.47 -3.03 0.96
CA ASN A 43 7.79 -3.55 0.59
C ASN A 43 8.02 -3.60 -0.92
N LEU A 44 7.54 -2.59 -1.62
CA LEU A 44 7.77 -2.52 -3.06
C LEU A 44 9.27 -2.38 -3.33
N THR A 45 9.79 -3.27 -4.13
CA THR A 45 11.19 -3.30 -4.49
C THR A 45 11.32 -3.33 -6.01
N ALA A 46 12.24 -2.56 -6.54
CA ALA A 46 12.49 -2.53 -7.97
C ALA A 46 13.96 -2.87 -8.20
N ARG A 47 14.23 -3.84 -9.06
CA ARG A 47 15.60 -4.26 -9.35
C ARG A 47 15.80 -4.31 -10.84
N VAL A 48 16.95 -3.83 -11.29
CA VAL A 48 17.28 -3.90 -12.70
C VAL A 48 17.70 -5.34 -13.03
N ARG A 49 17.13 -5.87 -14.10
CA ARG A 49 17.49 -7.20 -14.59
C ARG A 49 17.84 -7.08 -16.05
N ASP A 50 18.84 -7.82 -16.46
CA ASP A 50 19.24 -7.84 -17.87
C ASP A 50 19.43 -6.44 -18.44
N LYS A 51 19.86 -5.52 -17.59
CA LYS A 51 20.21 -4.15 -17.96
C LYS A 51 19.04 -3.24 -18.30
N VAL A 52 18.07 -3.71 -19.03
CA VAL A 52 16.96 -2.89 -19.49
C VAL A 52 15.59 -3.38 -19.04
N ASN A 53 15.56 -4.24 -18.04
CA ASN A 53 14.28 -4.69 -17.46
C ASN A 53 14.27 -4.30 -16.00
N ILE A 54 13.10 -4.06 -15.46
CA ILE A 54 12.97 -3.76 -14.04
C ILE A 54 12.00 -4.75 -13.43
N GLU A 55 12.51 -5.53 -12.49
CA GLU A 55 11.71 -6.52 -11.79
C GLU A 55 11.11 -5.86 -10.55
N LEU A 56 9.80 -5.94 -10.42
CA LEU A 56 9.09 -5.38 -9.28
C LEU A 56 8.58 -6.51 -8.41
N THR A 57 8.72 -6.35 -7.12
CA THR A 57 8.13 -7.30 -6.17
C THR A 57 7.56 -6.49 -5.01
N TRP A 58 6.51 -6.99 -4.41
CA TRP A 58 5.90 -6.37 -3.24
C TRP A 58 5.21 -7.46 -2.45
N ASP A 59 4.66 -7.11 -1.30
CA ASP A 59 3.95 -8.10 -0.48
C ASP A 59 2.55 -8.29 -1.02
N GLU A 60 2.09 -9.52 -0.99
CA GLU A 60 0.73 -9.82 -1.40
C GLU A 60 -0.23 -9.20 -0.41
N MET A 61 -1.25 -8.51 -0.91
CA MET A 61 -2.18 -7.80 -0.04
C MET A 61 -3.49 -8.55 0.05
N ASP A 62 -4.00 -8.66 1.27
CA ASP A 62 -5.28 -9.31 1.51
C ASP A 62 -6.36 -8.54 0.79
N ARG A 63 -7.33 -9.22 0.27
CA ARG A 63 -8.46 -8.62 -0.41
C ARG A 63 -8.15 -8.04 -1.78
N ALA A 64 -6.90 -7.93 -2.18
CA ALA A 64 -6.56 -7.46 -3.51
C ALA A 64 -6.77 -8.60 -4.51
N GLN A 65 -7.36 -8.29 -5.64
CA GLN A 65 -7.55 -9.27 -6.69
C GLN A 65 -6.45 -9.14 -7.72
N SER A 66 -5.95 -7.93 -7.89
CA SER A 66 -4.85 -7.68 -8.81
C SER A 66 -4.19 -6.37 -8.44
N TYR A 67 -3.17 -6.02 -9.18
CA TYR A 67 -2.40 -4.81 -8.95
C TYR A 67 -2.24 -4.08 -10.26
N VAL A 68 -2.35 -2.75 -10.23
CA VAL A 68 -2.14 -1.95 -11.41
C VAL A 68 -0.78 -1.28 -11.27
N ILE A 69 0.00 -1.34 -12.33
CA ILE A 69 1.35 -0.82 -12.36
C ILE A 69 1.44 0.24 -13.46
N GLU A 70 1.93 1.41 -13.13
CA GLU A 70 2.16 2.45 -14.12
C GLU A 70 3.63 2.79 -14.17
N VAL A 71 4.17 2.91 -15.36
CA VAL A 71 5.59 3.18 -15.58
C VAL A 71 5.73 4.54 -16.22
N PHE A 72 6.58 5.38 -15.63
CA PHE A 72 6.83 6.73 -16.12
C PHE A 72 8.32 6.85 -16.45
N LYS A 73 8.63 7.51 -17.54
CA LYS A 73 10.01 7.69 -17.96
C LYS A 73 10.48 9.07 -17.57
N GLU A 74 11.57 9.13 -16.82
CA GLU A 74 12.17 10.40 -16.39
C GLU A 74 11.17 11.36 -15.74
N ASP A 75 10.26 10.82 -14.94
CA ASP A 75 9.21 11.61 -14.33
C ASP A 75 8.98 11.14 -12.89
N PRO A 76 9.88 11.50 -11.99
CA PRO A 76 9.79 10.98 -10.60
C PRO A 76 8.60 11.50 -9.82
N ASP A 77 7.97 12.56 -10.30
CA ASP A 77 6.81 13.10 -9.60
C ASP A 77 5.48 12.70 -10.24
N PHE A 78 5.55 11.86 -11.26
CA PHE A 78 4.34 11.35 -11.93
C PHE A 78 3.47 12.48 -12.46
N THR A 79 4.10 13.49 -13.03
CA THR A 79 3.38 14.66 -13.52
C THR A 79 2.88 14.50 -14.94
N GLY A 80 3.49 13.61 -15.69
CA GLY A 80 3.12 13.42 -17.08
C GLY A 80 2.24 12.21 -17.26
N THR A 81 2.39 11.56 -18.40
CA THR A 81 1.60 10.39 -18.76
C THR A 81 2.45 9.13 -18.64
N ALA A 82 1.86 8.08 -18.13
CA ALA A 82 2.56 6.81 -18.02
C ALA A 82 2.88 6.30 -19.42
N ILE A 83 4.07 5.75 -19.59
CA ILE A 83 4.42 5.15 -20.87
C ILE A 83 3.84 3.74 -20.98
N SER A 84 3.49 3.14 -19.85
CA SER A 84 2.85 1.82 -19.82
C SER A 84 1.97 1.71 -18.61
N THR A 85 0.83 1.05 -18.77
CA THR A 85 -0.05 0.71 -17.67
C THR A 85 -0.27 -0.78 -17.76
N LEU A 86 0.08 -1.49 -16.70
CA LEU A 86 0.10 -2.95 -16.67
C LEU A 86 -0.71 -3.46 -15.50
N GLU A 87 -1.08 -4.72 -15.55
CA GLU A 87 -1.82 -5.33 -14.48
C GLU A 87 -1.22 -6.69 -14.15
N SER A 88 -1.19 -7.05 -12.89
CA SER A 88 -0.68 -8.34 -12.47
C SER A 88 -1.57 -8.90 -11.39
N GLU A 89 -1.85 -10.20 -11.45
CA GLU A 89 -2.60 -10.86 -10.41
C GLU A 89 -1.66 -11.37 -9.33
N LYS A 90 -0.38 -11.25 -9.54
CA LYS A 90 0.61 -11.70 -8.58
C LYS A 90 1.38 -10.51 -8.02
N ALA A 91 2.02 -10.69 -6.90
CA ALA A 91 2.75 -9.61 -6.24
C ALA A 91 4.13 -9.40 -6.86
N THR A 92 4.21 -9.52 -8.16
CA THR A 92 5.45 -9.34 -8.88
C THR A 92 5.16 -9.02 -10.34
N TYR A 93 6.06 -8.30 -10.98
CA TYR A 93 5.95 -8.04 -12.41
C TYR A 93 7.31 -7.57 -12.91
N THR A 94 7.69 -8.00 -14.11
CA THR A 94 8.93 -7.53 -14.72
C THR A 94 8.59 -6.66 -15.93
N VAL A 95 8.99 -5.41 -15.87
CA VAL A 95 8.79 -4.48 -16.97
C VAL A 95 9.96 -4.67 -17.92
N THR A 96 9.66 -4.93 -19.17
CA THR A 96 10.69 -5.23 -20.15
C THR A 96 10.74 -4.18 -21.25
N GLY A 97 11.80 -4.22 -22.05
CA GLY A 97 11.89 -3.36 -23.22
C GLY A 97 12.14 -1.91 -22.90
N LEU A 98 12.76 -1.62 -21.78
CA LEU A 98 13.07 -0.25 -21.42
C LEU A 98 14.37 0.21 -22.09
N GLU A 99 14.58 1.51 -22.10
CA GLU A 99 15.80 2.04 -22.66
C GLU A 99 16.91 1.97 -21.62
N GLY A 100 18.15 1.86 -22.05
CA GLY A 100 19.27 1.82 -21.15
C GLY A 100 19.60 3.19 -20.59
N GLU A 101 20.28 3.20 -19.46
CA GLU A 101 20.72 4.43 -18.80
C GLU A 101 19.60 5.46 -18.65
N THR A 102 18.41 5.00 -18.35
CA THR A 102 17.24 5.86 -18.26
C THR A 102 16.55 5.65 -16.93
N SER A 103 16.11 6.73 -16.32
CA SER A 103 15.42 6.65 -15.04
C SER A 103 13.93 6.40 -15.26
N TYR A 104 13.40 5.43 -14.55
CA TYR A 104 11.98 5.11 -14.60
C TYR A 104 11.39 5.18 -13.21
N SER A 105 10.22 5.78 -13.11
CA SER A 105 9.46 5.81 -11.86
C SER A 105 8.24 4.95 -12.07
N ILE A 106 8.01 4.07 -11.12
CA ILE A 106 6.96 3.09 -11.25
C ILE A 106 6.10 3.15 -10.01
N ARG A 107 4.80 3.07 -10.19
CA ARG A 107 3.91 3.05 -9.03
C ARG A 107 2.94 1.89 -9.18
N VAL A 108 2.52 1.36 -8.03
CA VAL A 108 1.68 0.17 -7.97
C VAL A 108 0.56 0.43 -6.98
N LYS A 109 -0.63 -0.05 -7.27
CA LYS A 109 -1.75 -0.02 -6.33
C LYS A 109 -2.49 -1.33 -6.37
N SER A 110 -3.20 -1.61 -5.29
CA SER A 110 -4.06 -2.79 -5.17
C SER A 110 -5.44 -2.49 -5.71
N VAL A 111 -6.05 -3.45 -6.37
CA VAL A 111 -7.36 -3.29 -6.98
C VAL A 111 -8.21 -4.51 -6.67
N ALA A 112 -9.50 -4.31 -6.46
CA ALA A 112 -10.45 -5.40 -6.31
C ALA A 112 -11.83 -4.88 -6.65
N GLU A 113 -12.65 -5.75 -7.20
CA GLU A 113 -13.98 -5.36 -7.58
C GLU A 113 -14.83 -4.99 -6.36
N GLY A 114 -15.53 -3.89 -6.43
CA GLY A 114 -16.41 -3.50 -5.34
C GLY A 114 -15.75 -2.82 -4.16
N ILE A 115 -14.44 -2.61 -4.22
CA ILE A 115 -13.72 -1.95 -3.14
C ILE A 115 -12.88 -0.83 -3.74
N THR A 116 -12.77 0.27 -3.03
CA THR A 116 -11.97 1.38 -3.54
C THR A 116 -10.51 0.99 -3.64
N ASP A 117 -9.86 1.36 -4.75
CA ASP A 117 -8.46 1.07 -4.96
C ASP A 117 -7.61 1.62 -3.85
N SER A 118 -6.48 1.00 -3.61
CA SER A 118 -5.53 1.50 -2.63
C SER A 118 -4.86 2.77 -3.15
N LYS A 119 -4.09 3.40 -2.29
CA LYS A 119 -3.24 4.49 -2.75
C LYS A 119 -2.05 3.88 -3.45
N TRP A 120 -1.37 4.71 -4.23
CA TRP A 120 -0.18 4.27 -4.94
C TRP A 120 1.02 4.18 -4.02
N VAL A 121 1.91 3.24 -4.31
CA VAL A 121 3.25 3.22 -3.74
C VAL A 121 4.20 3.25 -4.92
N SER A 122 5.36 3.83 -4.76
CA SER A 122 6.25 4.04 -5.89
C SER A 122 7.70 3.69 -5.61
N ALA A 123 8.44 3.48 -6.68
CA ALA A 123 9.88 3.24 -6.62
C ALA A 123 10.49 3.80 -7.90
N THR A 124 11.73 4.26 -7.81
CA THR A 124 12.43 4.80 -8.97
C THR A 124 13.72 4.03 -9.16
N ARG A 125 14.01 3.68 -10.40
CA ARG A 125 15.23 2.97 -10.74
C ARG A 125 15.73 3.44 -12.10
N SER A 126 17.05 3.45 -12.24
CA SER A 126 17.64 3.72 -13.54
C SER A 126 18.15 2.42 -14.10
N THR A 127 17.90 2.20 -15.36
CA THR A 127 18.40 1.01 -16.05
C THR A 127 19.90 1.16 -16.26
N ASP A 128 20.56 0.05 -16.53
CA ASP A 128 22.00 0.05 -16.79
C ASP A 128 22.26 0.34 -18.25
N ALA A 129 23.50 0.60 -18.57
CA ALA A 129 23.87 0.79 -19.96
C ALA A 129 23.55 -0.46 -20.75
N GLU A 130 22.92 -0.26 -21.88
CA GLU A 130 22.61 -1.35 -22.74
C GLU A 130 23.92 -1.91 -23.21
N GLN A 131 24.02 -3.22 -23.26
CA GLN A 131 25.28 -3.78 -23.61
C GLN A 131 25.52 -3.64 -25.08
N ILE A 132 26.45 -2.81 -25.41
CA ILE A 132 26.80 -2.67 -26.78
C ILE A 132 27.93 -3.61 -27.04
N LEU A 133 27.70 -4.51 -27.92
CA LEU A 133 28.72 -5.45 -28.20
C LEU A 133 29.68 -4.86 -29.12
N LEU A 134 30.74 -4.46 -28.63
CA LEU A 134 31.74 -3.84 -29.42
C LEU A 134 32.61 -4.80 -30.07
N GLU A 135 32.41 -6.02 -29.84
CA GLU A 135 33.26 -7.00 -30.42
C GLU A 135 32.93 -7.33 -31.79
#